data_24e4cf8c075d99047d43a3d202712e9b
#
_entry.id   24e4cf8c075d99047d43a3d202712e9b
#
_cell.length_a   1.000
_cell.length_b   1.000
_cell.length_c   1.000
_cell.angle_alpha   90.00
_cell.angle_beta   90.00
_cell.angle_gamma   90.00
#
_symmetry.space_group_name_H-M   'P 1'
#
loop_
_entity.id
_entity.type
_entity.pdbx_description
1 polymer ?
#
loop_
_entity_poly.entity_id
_entity_poly.type
_entity_poly.pdbx_seq_one_letter_code
_entity_poly.pdbx_strand_id
1 'polypeptide(L)'
;MAQKDVGNKIPIYKLKTTDEVMRYYDDWGIKNKYDQDMVDWKYSGPKETVEAFKKYEKNKDIKIYDAGCGTGLVGVELKKFGYNEYDGADLSQKLLDLVPKNLYQNLFKADLNKTIEISEDVYDAVMCVGTFTFGHVKPNALDEFIRITKNKGLICVTINE
;
A
#
# COMPACT_ATOMS: atom_id res chain seq x y z
N MET A 1 -10.95 -16.32 -0.03
CA MET A 1 -10.49 -17.08 1.16
C MET A 1 -10.89 -16.31 2.40
N ALA A 2 -11.61 -16.94 3.33
CA ALA A 2 -11.96 -16.28 4.58
C ALA A 2 -10.65 -15.98 5.35
N GLN A 3 -10.41 -14.70 5.61
CA GLN A 3 -9.30 -14.25 6.45
C GLN A 3 -9.47 -14.90 7.83
N LYS A 4 -8.51 -15.77 8.22
CA LYS A 4 -8.52 -16.34 9.55
C LYS A 4 -8.42 -15.21 10.57
N ASP A 5 -9.23 -15.27 11.61
CA ASP A 5 -9.22 -14.34 12.75
C ASP A 5 -7.79 -14.12 13.23
N VAL A 6 -7.28 -12.92 13.09
CA VAL A 6 -5.91 -12.52 13.45
C VAL A 6 -5.80 -12.27 14.96
N GLY A 7 -6.50 -13.06 15.76
CA GLY A 7 -6.44 -12.96 17.22
C GLY A 7 -7.04 -11.68 17.82
N ASN A 8 -7.61 -10.81 17.01
CA ASN A 8 -8.36 -9.65 17.44
C ASN A 8 -9.86 -9.98 17.47
N LYS A 9 -10.52 -9.63 18.56
CA LYS A 9 -11.94 -9.92 18.81
C LYS A 9 -12.91 -9.23 17.84
N ILE A 10 -12.42 -8.28 17.01
CA ILE A 10 -13.23 -7.53 16.04
C ILE A 10 -12.66 -7.79 14.66
N PRO A 11 -13.40 -8.44 13.73
CA PRO A 11 -12.98 -8.58 12.34
C PRO A 11 -12.74 -7.20 11.71
N ILE A 12 -11.67 -7.08 10.92
CA ILE A 12 -11.26 -5.85 10.24
C ILE A 12 -12.42 -5.17 9.48
N TYR A 13 -13.30 -5.94 8.90
CA TYR A 13 -14.48 -5.46 8.15
C TYR A 13 -15.59 -4.83 9.04
N LYS A 14 -15.46 -4.91 10.37
CA LYS A 14 -16.39 -4.27 11.32
C LYS A 14 -15.87 -2.94 11.83
N LEU A 15 -14.66 -2.55 11.49
CA LEU A 15 -14.09 -1.27 11.87
C LEU A 15 -14.81 -0.14 11.12
N LYS A 16 -15.12 0.95 11.83
CA LYS A 16 -15.97 2.03 11.31
C LYS A 16 -15.23 3.34 11.11
N THR A 17 -14.12 3.51 11.82
CA THR A 17 -13.37 4.77 11.85
C THR A 17 -11.93 4.55 11.43
N THR A 18 -11.31 5.61 10.87
CA THR A 18 -9.88 5.63 10.55
C THR A 18 -9.01 5.30 11.76
N ASP A 19 -9.37 5.81 12.95
CA ASP A 19 -8.63 5.54 14.18
C ASP A 19 -8.68 4.06 14.58
N GLU A 20 -9.83 3.41 14.43
CA GLU A 20 -9.95 1.97 14.67
C GLU A 20 -9.10 1.15 13.69
N VAL A 21 -9.11 1.51 12.41
CA VAL A 21 -8.27 0.88 11.38
C VAL A 21 -6.79 1.09 11.70
N MET A 22 -6.38 2.32 12.02
CA MET A 22 -5.00 2.63 12.39
C MET A 22 -4.53 1.80 13.58
N ARG A 23 -5.31 1.76 14.67
CA ARG A 23 -4.97 0.97 15.87
C ARG A 23 -4.88 -0.53 15.56
N TYR A 24 -5.77 -1.03 14.73
CA TYR A 24 -5.76 -2.43 14.32
C TYR A 24 -4.44 -2.80 13.63
N TYR A 25 -3.99 -1.99 12.68
CA TYR A 25 -2.71 -2.23 11.99
C TYR A 25 -1.50 -1.96 12.88
N ASP A 26 -1.57 -0.96 13.75
CA ASP A 26 -0.55 -0.71 14.75
C ASP A 26 -0.36 -1.92 15.67
N ASP A 27 -1.44 -2.53 16.13
CA ASP A 27 -1.39 -3.73 16.97
C ASP A 27 -0.89 -4.94 16.17
N TRP A 28 -1.25 -5.05 14.90
CA TRP A 28 -0.82 -6.12 14.03
C TRP A 28 0.67 -6.03 13.67
N GLY A 29 1.24 -4.82 13.61
CA GLY A 29 2.68 -4.60 13.42
C GLY A 29 3.55 -5.00 14.62
N ILE A 30 2.95 -5.24 15.80
CA ILE A 30 3.72 -5.61 17.00
C ILE A 30 4.45 -6.96 16.77
N LYS A 31 5.76 -6.99 17.08
CA LYS A 31 6.62 -8.17 16.95
C LYS A 31 6.68 -8.78 15.54
N ASN A 32 6.56 -7.94 14.51
CA ASN A 32 6.54 -8.36 13.10
C ASN A 32 5.44 -9.39 12.76
N LYS A 33 4.36 -9.39 13.54
CA LYS A 33 3.28 -10.36 13.35
C LYS A 33 2.60 -10.18 11.98
N TYR A 34 2.48 -8.95 11.47
CA TYR A 34 1.94 -8.68 10.16
C TYR A 34 2.71 -9.43 9.07
N ASP A 35 4.02 -9.27 9.00
CA ASP A 35 4.85 -9.91 7.97
C ASP A 35 4.84 -11.44 8.11
N GLN A 36 4.85 -11.96 9.34
CA GLN A 36 4.77 -13.39 9.57
C GLN A 36 3.44 -13.96 9.06
N ASP A 37 2.31 -13.30 9.34
CA ASP A 37 1.00 -13.71 8.87
C ASP A 37 0.91 -13.64 7.33
N MET A 38 1.52 -12.62 6.68
CA MET A 38 1.58 -12.54 5.21
C MET A 38 2.34 -13.72 4.61
N VAL A 39 3.44 -14.15 5.23
CA VAL A 39 4.19 -15.34 4.82
C VAL A 39 3.35 -16.61 5.01
N ASP A 40 2.74 -16.78 6.19
CA ASP A 40 1.96 -17.96 6.54
C ASP A 40 0.72 -18.11 5.63
N TRP A 41 0.12 -17.00 5.22
CA TRP A 41 -1.02 -16.96 4.30
C TRP A 41 -0.63 -17.04 2.84
N LYS A 42 0.68 -17.04 2.52
CA LYS A 42 1.21 -17.01 1.16
C LYS A 42 0.61 -15.86 0.35
N TYR A 43 0.58 -14.67 0.96
CA TYR A 43 0.00 -13.49 0.32
C TYR A 43 0.80 -13.08 -0.91
N SER A 44 0.22 -13.28 -2.08
CA SER A 44 0.87 -13.05 -3.38
C SER A 44 0.55 -11.68 -4.01
N GLY A 45 -0.39 -10.92 -3.43
CA GLY A 45 -0.87 -9.66 -3.99
C GLY A 45 0.23 -8.70 -4.45
N PRO A 46 1.24 -8.37 -3.62
CA PRO A 46 2.34 -7.49 -4.04
C PRO A 46 3.09 -8.01 -5.26
N LYS A 47 3.48 -9.28 -5.26
CA LYS A 47 4.20 -9.91 -6.36
C LYS A 47 3.41 -9.89 -7.66
N GLU A 48 2.17 -10.38 -7.62
CA GLU A 48 1.30 -10.46 -8.79
C GLU A 48 0.99 -9.09 -9.38
N THR A 49 0.79 -8.09 -8.50
CA THR A 49 0.53 -6.71 -8.94
C THR A 49 1.75 -6.11 -9.64
N VAL A 50 2.95 -6.26 -9.07
CA VAL A 50 4.18 -5.76 -9.72
C VAL A 50 4.48 -6.54 -11.00
N GLU A 51 4.22 -7.85 -11.06
CA GLU A 51 4.33 -8.64 -12.28
C GLU A 51 3.35 -8.20 -13.38
N ALA A 52 2.13 -7.81 -13.02
CA ALA A 52 1.18 -7.21 -13.95
C ALA A 52 1.64 -5.83 -14.41
N PHE A 53 2.03 -4.96 -13.46
CA PHE A 53 2.51 -3.60 -13.71
C PHE A 53 3.66 -3.56 -14.73
N LYS A 54 4.69 -4.41 -14.56
CA LYS A 54 5.84 -4.46 -15.47
C LYS A 54 5.50 -4.88 -16.91
N LYS A 55 4.31 -5.41 -17.18
CA LYS A 55 3.86 -5.70 -18.55
C LYS A 55 3.51 -4.43 -19.30
N TYR A 56 3.02 -3.42 -18.61
CA TYR A 56 2.58 -2.14 -19.16
C TYR A 56 3.67 -1.07 -19.05
N GLU A 57 4.44 -1.07 -17.94
CA GLU A 57 5.53 -0.12 -17.74
C GLU A 57 6.91 -0.81 -17.83
N LYS A 58 7.66 -0.47 -18.86
CA LYS A 58 9.00 -1.03 -19.13
C LYS A 58 10.12 -0.11 -18.66
N ASN A 59 9.85 1.20 -18.61
CA ASN A 59 10.82 2.16 -18.12
C ASN A 59 11.00 1.96 -16.60
N LYS A 60 12.25 1.84 -16.17
CA LYS A 60 12.60 1.67 -14.75
C LYS A 60 12.92 2.99 -14.07
N ASP A 61 13.19 4.02 -14.85
CA ASP A 61 13.52 5.37 -14.39
C ASP A 61 12.23 6.20 -14.29
N ILE A 62 11.25 5.66 -13.56
CA ILE A 62 9.95 6.31 -13.30
C ILE A 62 9.75 6.48 -11.81
N LYS A 63 8.99 7.52 -11.44
CA LYS A 63 8.63 7.79 -10.06
C LYS A 63 7.30 7.14 -9.70
N ILE A 64 7.28 6.26 -8.69
CA ILE A 64 6.11 5.49 -8.27
C ILE A 64 5.68 5.92 -6.87
N TYR A 65 4.37 5.99 -6.63
CA TYR A 65 3.77 6.17 -5.32
C TYR A 65 3.07 4.89 -4.87
N ASP A 66 3.52 4.33 -3.75
CA ASP A 66 2.93 3.13 -3.13
C ASP A 66 1.98 3.55 -2.02
N ALA A 67 0.70 3.62 -2.34
CA ALA A 67 -0.37 4.05 -1.47
C ALA A 67 -0.87 2.89 -0.59
N GLY A 68 -0.70 2.99 0.71
CA GLY A 68 -0.96 1.91 1.65
C GLY A 68 0.17 0.88 1.65
N CYS A 69 1.42 1.38 1.72
CA CYS A 69 2.62 0.55 1.55
C CYS A 69 2.86 -0.46 2.70
N GLY A 70 2.21 -0.29 3.85
CA GLY A 70 2.37 -1.15 5.01
C GLY A 70 3.83 -1.28 5.45
N THR A 71 4.32 -2.51 5.53
CA THR A 71 5.72 -2.86 5.83
C THR A 71 6.64 -2.84 4.61
N GLY A 72 6.12 -2.46 3.42
CA GLY A 72 6.91 -2.29 2.20
C GLY A 72 6.96 -3.50 1.26
N LEU A 73 6.01 -4.42 1.33
CA LEU A 73 6.00 -5.63 0.49
C LEU A 73 6.00 -5.31 -1.01
N VAL A 74 5.26 -4.29 -1.45
CA VAL A 74 5.26 -3.83 -2.84
C VAL A 74 6.62 -3.24 -3.22
N GLY A 75 7.21 -2.41 -2.36
CA GLY A 75 8.54 -1.83 -2.57
C GLY A 75 9.63 -2.89 -2.73
N VAL A 76 9.56 -3.98 -1.95
CA VAL A 76 10.47 -5.13 -2.09
C VAL A 76 10.34 -5.77 -3.48
N GLU A 77 9.13 -5.96 -3.99
CA GLU A 77 8.91 -6.51 -5.32
C GLU A 77 9.35 -5.53 -6.43
N LEU A 78 9.05 -4.23 -6.30
CA LEU A 78 9.52 -3.20 -7.22
C LEU A 78 11.03 -3.23 -7.37
N LYS A 79 11.76 -3.31 -6.24
CA LYS A 79 13.23 -3.39 -6.23
C LYS A 79 13.75 -4.62 -6.96
N LYS A 80 13.14 -5.80 -6.77
CA LYS A 80 13.50 -7.02 -7.48
C LYS A 80 13.41 -6.88 -8.99
N PHE A 81 12.47 -6.07 -9.49
CA PHE A 81 12.29 -5.83 -10.92
C PHE A 81 13.03 -4.58 -11.44
N GLY A 82 13.88 -3.96 -10.62
CA GLY A 82 14.79 -2.90 -11.01
C GLY A 82 14.19 -1.48 -11.01
N TYR A 83 13.01 -1.28 -10.44
CA TYR A 83 12.51 0.07 -10.15
C TYR A 83 13.22 0.61 -8.92
N ASN A 84 13.62 1.89 -8.95
CA ASN A 84 14.46 2.46 -7.90
C ASN A 84 13.93 3.77 -7.31
N GLU A 85 12.95 4.41 -7.97
CA GLU A 85 12.38 5.68 -7.50
C GLU A 85 10.92 5.49 -7.07
N TYR A 86 10.72 5.22 -5.79
CA TYR A 86 9.38 5.12 -5.24
C TYR A 86 9.30 5.67 -3.81
N ASP A 87 8.17 6.32 -3.56
CA ASP A 87 7.76 6.83 -2.26
C ASP A 87 6.62 5.94 -1.72
N GLY A 88 6.54 5.79 -0.40
CA GLY A 88 5.48 5.01 0.24
C GLY A 88 4.67 5.84 1.23
N ALA A 89 3.40 5.50 1.38
CA ALA A 89 2.55 6.08 2.40
C ALA A 89 1.66 5.04 3.07
N ASP A 90 1.48 5.18 4.38
CA ASP A 90 0.57 4.34 5.15
C ASP A 90 -0.05 5.11 6.32
N LEU A 91 -1.20 4.65 6.80
CA LEU A 91 -1.88 5.21 7.95
C LEU A 91 -1.18 4.83 9.27
N SER A 92 -0.61 3.64 9.35
CA SER A 92 0.04 3.08 10.54
C SER A 92 1.52 3.46 10.60
N GLN A 93 1.88 4.31 11.54
CA GLN A 93 3.28 4.63 11.80
C GLN A 93 4.09 3.38 12.18
N LYS A 94 3.50 2.45 12.93
CA LYS A 94 4.18 1.22 13.32
C LYS A 94 4.52 0.31 12.16
N LEU A 95 3.67 0.25 11.12
CA LEU A 95 4.01 -0.49 9.90
C LEU A 95 5.12 0.23 9.13
N LEU A 96 5.05 1.56 9.02
CA LEU A 96 6.12 2.35 8.38
C LEU A 96 7.48 2.17 9.07
N ASP A 97 7.49 2.06 10.40
CA ASP A 97 8.72 1.85 11.19
C ASP A 97 9.36 0.45 10.93
N LEU A 98 8.59 -0.49 10.40
CA LEU A 98 9.05 -1.84 10.01
C LEU A 98 9.58 -1.91 8.58
N VAL A 99 9.35 -0.88 7.77
CA VAL A 99 9.85 -0.84 6.39
C VAL A 99 11.37 -0.97 6.37
N PRO A 100 11.95 -1.84 5.52
CA PRO A 100 13.40 -1.96 5.40
C PRO A 100 14.07 -0.62 5.10
N LYS A 101 15.18 -0.32 5.78
CA LYS A 101 15.93 0.93 5.57
C LYS A 101 16.34 1.09 4.11
N ASN A 102 16.21 2.30 3.59
CA ASN A 102 16.58 2.65 2.21
C ASN A 102 15.78 1.86 1.14
N LEU A 103 14.58 1.37 1.48
CA LEU A 103 13.71 0.72 0.50
C LEU A 103 12.95 1.77 -0.32
N TYR A 104 12.38 2.78 0.33
CA TYR A 104 11.70 3.93 -0.30
C TYR A 104 12.59 5.16 -0.27
N GLN A 105 12.39 6.09 -1.21
CA GLN A 105 13.01 7.41 -1.16
C GLN A 105 12.45 8.22 0.00
N ASN A 106 11.13 8.24 0.12
CA ASN A 106 10.42 8.88 1.23
C ASN A 106 9.29 7.97 1.74
N LEU A 107 8.98 8.10 3.04
CA LEU A 107 7.85 7.46 3.68
C LEU A 107 6.99 8.53 4.36
N PHE A 108 5.69 8.48 4.11
CA PHE A 108 4.72 9.44 4.63
C PHE A 108 3.65 8.72 5.47
N LYS A 109 3.34 9.28 6.64
CA LYS A 109 2.12 8.89 7.34
C LYS A 109 0.95 9.63 6.71
N ALA A 110 0.02 8.91 6.08
CA ALA A 110 -1.11 9.50 5.38
C ALA A 110 -2.40 8.70 5.53
N ASP A 111 -3.51 9.41 5.63
CA ASP A 111 -4.86 8.85 5.50
C ASP A 111 -5.31 9.01 4.05
N LEU A 112 -5.35 7.92 3.31
CA LEU A 112 -5.71 7.90 1.90
C LEU A 112 -7.18 8.29 1.62
N ASN A 113 -8.01 8.40 2.65
CA ASN A 113 -9.37 8.93 2.54
C ASN A 113 -9.43 10.47 2.57
N LYS A 114 -8.27 11.13 2.73
CA LYS A 114 -8.10 12.59 2.74
C LYS A 114 -7.26 13.05 1.57
N THR A 115 -7.20 14.35 1.38
CA THR A 115 -6.28 14.96 0.40
C THR A 115 -4.84 14.57 0.73
N ILE A 116 -4.13 14.06 -0.25
CA ILE A 116 -2.73 13.70 -0.15
C ILE A 116 -1.89 14.99 -0.31
N GLU A 117 -0.99 15.26 0.65
CA GLU A 117 -0.14 16.47 0.64
C GLU A 117 0.99 16.36 -0.39
N ILE A 118 0.62 16.11 -1.64
CA ILE A 118 1.49 15.99 -2.81
C ILE A 118 0.87 16.83 -3.93
N SER A 119 1.69 17.52 -4.71
CA SER A 119 1.25 18.30 -5.86
C SER A 119 0.63 17.41 -6.95
N GLU A 120 -0.05 18.04 -7.91
CA GLU A 120 -0.56 17.36 -9.11
C GLU A 120 0.60 16.88 -9.99
N ASP A 121 0.35 15.84 -10.79
CA ASP A 121 1.25 15.37 -11.86
C ASP A 121 2.71 15.07 -11.40
N VAL A 122 2.87 14.49 -10.19
CA VAL A 122 4.21 14.19 -9.64
C VAL A 122 4.70 12.80 -10.01
N TYR A 123 3.81 11.80 -10.00
CA TYR A 123 4.19 10.40 -10.17
C TYR A 123 3.87 9.87 -11.55
N ASP A 124 4.75 9.03 -12.09
CA ASP A 124 4.49 8.32 -13.33
C ASP A 124 3.54 7.13 -13.10
N ALA A 125 3.52 6.60 -11.88
CA ALA A 125 2.56 5.57 -11.50
C ALA A 125 2.17 5.66 -10.02
N VAL A 126 0.94 5.20 -9.72
CA VAL A 126 0.43 4.96 -8.37
C VAL A 126 0.06 3.49 -8.24
N MET A 127 0.52 2.87 -7.17
CA MET A 127 0.14 1.50 -6.80
C MET A 127 -0.61 1.52 -5.48
N CYS A 128 -1.66 0.69 -5.35
CA CYS A 128 -2.39 0.52 -4.10
C CYS A 128 -2.82 -0.95 -3.97
N VAL A 129 -2.09 -1.70 -3.16
CA VAL A 129 -2.21 -3.16 -3.08
C VAL A 129 -2.72 -3.60 -1.71
N GLY A 130 -3.83 -4.37 -1.71
CA GLY A 130 -4.43 -4.89 -0.47
C GLY A 130 -5.16 -3.85 0.39
N THR A 131 -5.39 -2.63 -0.13
CA THR A 131 -5.90 -1.51 0.65
C THR A 131 -7.35 -1.15 0.26
N PHE A 132 -7.76 -1.35 -1.00
CA PHE A 132 -9.16 -1.24 -1.41
C PHE A 132 -9.96 -2.48 -0.96
N THR A 133 -10.35 -2.45 0.30
CA THR A 133 -11.18 -3.49 0.92
C THR A 133 -12.19 -2.80 1.83
N PHE A 134 -13.27 -3.51 2.13
CA PHE A 134 -14.36 -2.94 2.93
C PHE A 134 -13.85 -2.38 4.26
N GLY A 135 -14.16 -1.12 4.52
CA GLY A 135 -13.82 -0.42 5.78
C GLY A 135 -12.46 0.29 5.81
N HIS A 136 -11.61 0.17 4.77
CA HIS A 136 -10.29 0.82 4.74
C HIS A 136 -10.26 2.09 3.90
N VAL A 137 -9.98 1.93 2.60
CA VAL A 137 -9.88 3.05 1.66
C VAL A 137 -11.15 3.11 0.82
N LYS A 138 -11.74 4.29 0.77
CA LYS A 138 -12.97 4.55 0.03
C LYS A 138 -12.66 4.81 -1.45
N PRO A 139 -13.64 4.62 -2.35
CA PRO A 139 -13.44 4.85 -3.79
C PRO A 139 -12.95 6.26 -4.15
N ASN A 140 -13.30 7.28 -3.36
CA ASN A 140 -12.85 8.66 -3.59
C ASN A 140 -11.33 8.86 -3.49
N ALA A 141 -10.58 7.91 -2.90
CA ALA A 141 -9.12 7.95 -2.95
C ALA A 141 -8.57 7.88 -4.38
N LEU A 142 -9.33 7.30 -5.31
CA LEU A 142 -8.96 7.27 -6.74
C LEU A 142 -8.85 8.68 -7.34
N ASP A 143 -9.65 9.64 -6.88
CA ASP A 143 -9.58 11.04 -7.36
C ASP A 143 -8.20 11.64 -7.01
N GLU A 144 -7.71 11.37 -5.79
CA GLU A 144 -6.38 11.79 -5.37
C GLU A 144 -5.26 11.04 -6.12
N PHE A 145 -5.42 9.75 -6.36
CA PHE A 145 -4.45 8.99 -7.15
C PHE A 145 -4.36 9.52 -8.59
N ILE A 146 -5.51 9.85 -9.21
CA ILE A 146 -5.56 10.50 -10.53
C ILE A 146 -4.86 11.85 -10.48
N ARG A 147 -5.13 12.67 -9.47
CA ARG A 147 -4.57 14.01 -9.33
C ARG A 147 -3.03 14.01 -9.24
N ILE A 148 -2.46 13.11 -8.43
CA ILE A 148 -1.00 13.05 -8.25
C ILE A 148 -0.26 12.31 -9.37
N THR A 149 -1.01 11.59 -10.24
CA THR A 149 -0.44 10.84 -11.37
C THR A 149 -0.33 11.74 -12.59
N LYS A 150 0.82 11.73 -13.25
CA LYS A 150 1.07 12.45 -14.51
C LYS A 150 0.11 12.00 -15.62
N ASN A 151 -0.14 12.88 -16.57
CA ASN A 151 -0.90 12.52 -17.76
C ASN A 151 -0.29 11.29 -18.46
N LYS A 152 -1.13 10.30 -18.78
CA LYS A 152 -0.74 8.97 -19.30
C LYS A 152 0.02 8.07 -18.32
N GLY A 153 0.12 8.45 -17.05
CA GLY A 153 0.65 7.60 -16.01
C GLY A 153 -0.28 6.41 -15.70
N LEU A 154 0.22 5.46 -14.93
CA LEU A 154 -0.51 4.24 -14.60
C LEU A 154 -1.02 4.26 -13.16
N ILE A 155 -2.23 3.76 -12.96
CA ILE A 155 -2.77 3.49 -11.63
C ILE A 155 -3.06 1.98 -11.55
N CYS A 156 -2.40 1.31 -10.61
CA CYS A 156 -2.50 -0.13 -10.42
C CYS A 156 -3.03 -0.44 -9.02
N VAL A 157 -4.23 -0.98 -8.93
CA VAL A 157 -4.90 -1.28 -7.65
C VAL A 157 -5.35 -2.72 -7.58
N THR A 158 -5.39 -3.29 -6.38
CA THR A 158 -6.09 -4.55 -6.11
C THR A 158 -7.38 -4.26 -5.38
N ILE A 159 -8.44 -4.96 -5.77
CA ILE A 159 -9.77 -4.87 -5.15
C ILE A 159 -10.13 -6.25 -4.65
N ASN A 160 -10.50 -6.36 -3.38
CA ASN A 160 -11.07 -7.59 -2.81
C ASN A 160 -12.59 -7.56 -2.94
N GLU A 161 -13.15 -8.63 -3.46
CA GLU A 161 -14.59 -8.89 -3.49
C GLU A 161 -15.08 -9.45 -2.15
#